data_622e384fff8fa7d146c81c028c0e3ed8
#
_entry.id   622e384fff8fa7d146c81c028c0e3ed8
#
_cell.length_a   1.000
_cell.length_b   1.000
_cell.length_c   1.000
_cell.angle_alpha   90.00
_cell.angle_beta   90.00
_cell.angle_gamma   90.00
#
_symmetry.space_group_name_H-M   'P 1'
#
loop_
_entity.id
_entity.type
_entity.pdbx_description
1 polymer ?
#
loop_
_entity_poly.entity_id
_entity_poly.type
_entity_poly.pdbx_seq_one_letter_code
_entity_poly.pdbx_strand_id
1 'polypeptide(L)'
;MLIEQFNNDDVRKLYQHWLMDEPLNFQTKIFSTLMSAGIISSCDSKYLAVKYYAPIYFYAQKWLFSGELTEENKESFRIEAYKHIQIFFEEIGGYNGK
;
A
#
# COMPACT_ATOMS: atom_id res chain seq x y z
N MET A 1 -3.72 19.49 20.23
CA MET A 1 -3.59 18.53 19.11
C MET A 1 -4.30 19.07 17.90
N LEU A 2 -3.68 18.89 16.77
CA LEU A 2 -4.31 19.34 15.53
C LEU A 2 -5.65 18.67 15.28
N ILE A 3 -5.73 17.40 15.63
CA ILE A 3 -6.95 16.62 15.44
C ILE A 3 -8.14 17.24 16.12
N GLU A 4 -7.91 17.91 17.23
CA GLU A 4 -9.01 18.52 17.98
C GLU A 4 -9.59 19.73 17.29
N GLN A 5 -8.89 20.28 16.30
CA GLN A 5 -9.36 21.46 15.58
C GLN A 5 -10.26 21.09 14.40
N PHE A 6 -10.37 19.82 14.11
CA PHE A 6 -11.20 19.34 13.03
C PHE A 6 -12.27 18.43 13.59
N ASN A 7 -13.44 18.40 12.93
CA ASN A 7 -14.43 17.42 13.34
C ASN A 7 -14.02 16.05 12.79
N ASN A 8 -14.67 15.02 13.30
CA ASN A 8 -14.29 13.65 12.95
C ASN A 8 -14.48 13.37 11.47
N ASP A 9 -15.48 13.96 10.86
CA ASP A 9 -15.73 13.74 9.44
C ASP A 9 -14.61 14.32 8.58
N ASP A 10 -14.14 15.51 8.93
CA ASP A 10 -13.07 16.13 8.15
C ASP A 10 -11.79 15.32 8.23
N VAL A 11 -11.45 14.87 9.44
CA VAL A 11 -10.25 14.07 9.64
C VAL A 11 -10.37 12.76 8.89
N ARG A 12 -11.54 12.12 8.97
CA ARG A 12 -11.74 10.85 8.31
C ARG A 12 -11.64 10.98 6.80
N LYS A 13 -12.18 12.07 6.23
CA LYS A 13 -12.12 12.28 4.79
C LYS A 13 -10.69 12.48 4.31
N LEU A 14 -9.90 13.24 5.07
CA LEU A 14 -8.49 13.44 4.72
C LEU A 14 -7.73 12.12 4.77
N TYR A 15 -7.96 11.36 5.83
CA TYR A 15 -7.34 10.07 6.00
C TYR A 15 -7.70 9.14 4.85
N GLN A 16 -9.00 9.08 4.53
CA GLN A 16 -9.48 8.23 3.46
C GLN A 16 -8.84 8.61 2.13
N HIS A 17 -8.81 9.89 1.83
CA HIS A 17 -8.30 10.35 0.55
C HIS A 17 -6.80 10.09 0.40
N TRP A 18 -6.01 10.50 1.39
CA TRP A 18 -4.56 10.47 1.22
C TRP A 18 -3.92 9.16 1.57
N LEU A 19 -4.55 8.37 2.44
CA LEU A 19 -3.96 7.10 2.86
C LEU A 19 -4.60 5.88 2.20
N MET A 20 -5.77 6.06 1.62
CA MET A 20 -6.47 4.94 0.99
C MET A 20 -6.70 5.19 -0.50
N ASP A 21 -7.45 6.24 -0.83
CA ASP A 21 -7.90 6.42 -2.21
C ASP A 21 -6.78 6.74 -3.18
N GLU A 22 -5.94 7.70 -2.82
CA GLU A 22 -4.85 8.10 -3.72
C GLU A 22 -3.85 6.99 -3.98
N PRO A 23 -3.34 6.32 -2.94
CA PRO A 23 -2.41 5.22 -3.19
C PRO A 23 -3.02 4.10 -3.99
N LEU A 24 -4.29 3.77 -3.73
CA LEU A 24 -4.95 2.69 -4.47
C LEU A 24 -5.16 3.07 -5.93
N ASN A 25 -5.56 4.30 -6.19
CA ASN A 25 -5.73 4.76 -7.56
C ASN A 25 -4.40 4.73 -8.32
N PHE A 26 -3.36 5.18 -7.66
CA PHE A 26 -2.03 5.19 -8.27
C PHE A 26 -1.59 3.77 -8.62
N GLN A 27 -1.72 2.85 -7.69
CA GLN A 27 -1.30 1.48 -7.91
C GLN A 27 -2.17 0.78 -8.95
N THR A 28 -3.46 1.10 -8.97
CA THR A 28 -4.36 0.53 -9.97
C THR A 28 -3.89 0.90 -11.37
N LYS A 29 -3.50 2.15 -11.56
CA LYS A 29 -3.02 2.60 -12.87
C LYS A 29 -1.73 1.88 -13.26
N ILE A 30 -0.82 1.72 -12.31
CA ILE A 30 0.44 1.03 -12.58
C ILE A 30 0.17 -0.41 -12.99
N PHE A 31 -0.68 -1.11 -12.25
CA PHE A 31 -0.96 -2.51 -12.58
C PHE A 31 -1.69 -2.65 -13.90
N SER A 32 -2.60 -1.71 -14.21
CA SER A 32 -3.27 -1.73 -15.50
C SER A 32 -2.27 -1.57 -16.64
N THR A 33 -1.31 -0.68 -16.45
CA THR A 33 -0.27 -0.48 -17.46
C THR A 33 0.58 -1.73 -17.65
N LEU A 34 0.95 -2.36 -16.56
CA LEU A 34 1.74 -3.59 -16.64
C LEU A 34 0.97 -4.72 -17.32
N MET A 35 -0.32 -4.80 -17.08
CA MET A 35 -1.16 -5.79 -17.74
C MET A 35 -1.26 -5.51 -19.23
N SER A 36 -1.45 -4.26 -19.60
CA SER A 36 -1.52 -3.87 -21.02
C SER A 36 -0.23 -4.16 -21.74
N ALA A 37 0.89 -4.02 -21.05
CA ALA A 37 2.20 -4.30 -21.63
C ALA A 37 2.53 -5.79 -21.67
N GLY A 38 1.68 -6.63 -21.08
CA GLY A 38 1.92 -8.05 -21.05
C GLY A 38 2.95 -8.49 -20.04
N ILE A 39 3.32 -7.59 -19.12
CA ILE A 39 4.34 -7.91 -18.12
C ILE A 39 3.76 -8.80 -17.02
N ILE A 40 2.51 -8.59 -16.67
CA ILE A 40 1.82 -9.46 -15.71
C ILE A 40 0.51 -9.91 -16.33
N SER A 41 -0.04 -10.98 -15.78
CA SER A 41 -1.29 -11.54 -16.29
C SER A 41 -2.45 -10.59 -16.03
N SER A 42 -3.40 -10.58 -16.96
CA SER A 42 -4.58 -9.73 -16.83
C SER A 42 -5.45 -10.21 -15.67
N CYS A 43 -5.88 -9.28 -14.84
CA CYS A 43 -6.81 -9.55 -13.77
C CYS A 43 -7.40 -8.22 -13.34
N ASP A 44 -8.15 -8.24 -12.25
CA ASP A 44 -8.74 -7.01 -11.72
C ASP A 44 -7.64 -6.15 -11.12
N SER A 45 -7.24 -5.10 -11.82
CA SER A 45 -6.15 -4.26 -11.38
C SER A 45 -6.45 -3.54 -10.07
N LYS A 46 -7.72 -3.20 -9.83
CA LYS A 46 -8.11 -2.56 -8.59
C LYS A 46 -7.96 -3.50 -7.41
N TYR A 47 -8.37 -4.75 -7.60
CA TYR A 47 -8.21 -5.74 -6.55
C TYR A 47 -6.73 -6.02 -6.29
N LEU A 48 -5.95 -6.08 -7.35
CA LEU A 48 -4.53 -6.31 -7.23
C LEU A 48 -3.86 -5.17 -6.44
N ALA A 49 -4.30 -3.93 -6.69
CA ALA A 49 -3.79 -2.79 -5.95
C ALA A 49 -4.10 -2.91 -4.46
N VAL A 50 -5.29 -3.38 -4.12
CA VAL A 50 -5.64 -3.59 -2.73
C VAL A 50 -4.75 -4.66 -2.10
N LYS A 51 -4.55 -5.76 -2.80
CA LYS A 51 -3.68 -6.83 -2.30
C LYS A 51 -2.26 -6.34 -2.07
N TYR A 52 -1.79 -5.46 -2.93
CA TYR A 52 -0.44 -4.93 -2.80
C TYR A 52 -0.34 -3.96 -1.63
N TYR A 53 -1.31 -3.07 -1.53
CA TYR A 53 -1.22 -1.96 -0.57
C TYR A 53 -1.63 -2.33 0.85
N ALA A 54 -2.60 -3.22 1.00
CA ALA A 54 -3.16 -3.51 2.31
C ALA A 54 -2.12 -3.96 3.35
N PRO A 55 -1.21 -4.90 3.02
CA PRO A 55 -0.20 -5.27 4.01
C PRO A 55 0.75 -4.13 4.31
N ILE A 56 1.09 -3.32 3.33
CA ILE A 56 1.98 -2.17 3.55
C ILE A 56 1.30 -1.21 4.52
N TYR A 57 0.03 -0.95 4.31
CA TYR A 57 -0.72 -0.08 5.21
C TYR A 57 -0.77 -0.66 6.62
N PHE A 58 -0.98 -1.97 6.73
CA PHE A 58 -0.98 -2.63 8.01
C PHE A 58 0.35 -2.46 8.75
N TYR A 59 1.45 -2.65 8.05
CA TYR A 59 2.75 -2.50 8.68
C TYR A 59 3.03 -1.06 9.05
N ALA A 60 2.56 -0.12 8.23
CA ALA A 60 2.71 1.29 8.56
C ALA A 60 1.95 1.62 9.83
N GLN A 61 0.74 1.10 9.97
CA GLN A 61 0.00 1.30 11.21
C GLN A 61 0.73 0.71 12.39
N LYS A 62 1.26 -0.48 12.21
CA LYS A 62 1.92 -1.19 13.30
C LYS A 62 3.19 -0.50 13.76
N TRP A 63 4.01 -0.05 12.82
CA TRP A 63 5.34 0.43 13.15
C TRP A 63 5.51 1.94 13.14
N LEU A 64 4.73 2.64 12.33
CA LEU A 64 4.94 4.06 12.14
C LEU A 64 3.90 4.94 12.82
N PHE A 65 2.68 4.46 12.94
CA PHE A 65 1.59 5.31 13.40
C PHE A 65 1.02 4.94 14.76
N SER A 66 1.40 3.80 15.31
CA SER A 66 0.76 3.31 16.53
C SER A 66 1.51 3.69 17.81
N GLY A 67 2.61 4.42 17.68
CA GLY A 67 3.37 4.82 18.84
C GLY A 67 4.43 5.80 18.48
N GLU A 68 5.55 5.73 19.20
CA GLU A 68 6.65 6.63 18.95
C GLU A 68 7.37 6.24 17.65
N LEU A 69 7.70 7.24 16.85
CA LEU A 69 8.39 6.98 15.60
C LEU A 69 9.90 6.94 15.86
N THR A 70 10.41 5.76 16.12
CA THR A 70 11.83 5.56 16.39
C THR A 70 12.52 5.01 15.15
N GLU A 71 13.85 5.09 15.14
CA GLU A 71 14.62 4.51 14.04
C GLU A 71 14.40 3.00 13.97
N GLU A 72 14.27 2.39 15.12
CA GLU A 72 14.03 0.95 15.20
C GLU A 72 12.71 0.58 14.54
N ASN A 73 11.67 1.36 14.81
CA ASN A 73 10.36 1.11 14.22
C ASN A 73 10.37 1.36 12.72
N LYS A 74 11.07 2.37 12.28
CA LYS A 74 11.21 2.61 10.85
C LYS A 74 11.88 1.45 10.14
N GLU A 75 12.91 0.90 10.78
CA GLU A 75 13.63 -0.23 10.20
C GLU A 75 12.74 -1.46 10.14
N SER A 76 11.98 -1.70 11.20
CA SER A 76 11.06 -2.83 11.23
C SER A 76 10.01 -2.71 10.13
N PHE A 77 9.48 -1.50 9.94
CA PHE A 77 8.53 -1.29 8.85
C PHE A 77 9.16 -1.59 7.51
N ARG A 78 10.37 -1.07 7.30
CA ARG A 78 11.04 -1.24 6.01
C ARG A 78 11.29 -2.70 5.69
N ILE A 79 11.72 -3.46 6.68
CA ILE A 79 12.00 -4.87 6.50
C ILE A 79 10.74 -5.64 6.14
N GLU A 80 9.66 -5.43 6.88
CA GLU A 80 8.44 -6.19 6.64
C GLU A 80 7.75 -5.76 5.35
N ALA A 81 7.75 -4.46 5.07
CA ALA A 81 7.14 -3.98 3.82
C ALA A 81 7.91 -4.48 2.62
N TYR A 82 9.23 -4.44 2.70
CA TYR A 82 10.06 -4.90 1.60
C TYR A 82 9.87 -6.39 1.33
N LYS A 83 9.80 -7.16 2.41
CA LYS A 83 9.55 -8.60 2.27
C LYS A 83 8.23 -8.86 1.59
N HIS A 84 7.19 -8.11 1.96
CA HIS A 84 5.90 -8.26 1.32
C HIS A 84 5.97 -7.91 -0.16
N ILE A 85 6.63 -6.81 -0.48
CA ILE A 85 6.75 -6.39 -1.88
C ILE A 85 7.44 -7.46 -2.69
N GLN A 86 8.49 -8.03 -2.14
CA GLN A 86 9.24 -9.07 -2.83
C GLN A 86 8.38 -10.29 -3.10
N ILE A 87 7.69 -10.76 -2.07
CA ILE A 87 6.82 -11.93 -2.21
C ILE A 87 5.69 -11.65 -3.19
N PHE A 88 5.10 -10.46 -3.09
CA PHE A 88 3.99 -10.09 -3.95
C PHE A 88 4.40 -10.15 -5.43
N PHE A 89 5.55 -9.56 -5.75
CA PHE A 89 5.97 -9.54 -7.15
C PHE A 89 6.47 -10.90 -7.62
N GLU A 90 6.95 -11.73 -6.74
CA GLU A 90 7.25 -13.10 -7.10
C GLU A 90 6.00 -13.86 -7.51
N GLU A 91 4.91 -13.61 -6.77
CA GLU A 91 3.66 -14.32 -7.05
C GLU A 91 3.04 -13.89 -8.37
N ILE A 92 3.04 -12.58 -8.65
CA ILE A 92 2.37 -12.12 -9.87
C ILE A 92 3.31 -12.10 -11.08
N GLY A 93 4.59 -11.88 -10.87
CA GLY A 93 5.55 -11.76 -11.95
C GLY A 93 6.22 -13.07 -12.31
N GLY A 94 6.39 -13.91 -11.33
CA GLY A 94 7.04 -15.19 -11.55
C GLY A 94 6.30 -16.07 -12.54
N TYR A 95 5.01 -15.94 -12.60
CA TYR A 95 4.20 -16.74 -13.52
C TYR A 95 4.47 -16.35 -14.95
N ASN A 96 4.73 -15.09 -15.18
CA ASN A 96 4.97 -14.61 -16.53
C ASN A 96 6.39 -14.88 -16.97
N GLY A 97 7.27 -15.04 -16.02
CA GLY A 97 8.64 -15.35 -16.33
C GLY A 97 8.86 -16.80 -16.68
N LYS A 98 7.84 -17.59 -16.51
CA LYS A 98 7.93 -19.00 -16.83
C LYS A 98 7.31 -19.28 -18.21
#